data_773e38b6e0baba74b6991f3622ff4156
#
_entry.id   773e38b6e0baba74b6991f3622ff4156
#
_cell.length_a   1.000
_cell.length_b   1.000
_cell.length_c   1.000
_cell.angle_alpha   90.00
_cell.angle_beta   90.00
_cell.angle_gamma   90.00
#
_symmetry.space_group_name_H-M   'P 1'
#
loop_
_entity.id
_entity.type
_entity.pdbx_description
1 polymer ?
#
loop_
_entity_poly.entity_id
_entity_poly.type
_entity_poly.pdbx_seq_one_letter_code
_entity_poly.pdbx_strand_id
1 'polypeptide(L)'
;SFYRQYPIETIDANIWGLRDLLDFYKDSFELKGFLFFSSSEIYGDPDKKNIPTKEAYRGNVSTLGPRACYDESKRLGETLCYIYNNKYNLDINIIRPFNVYGPGMKQKDYRIFPNFISNILKNKTLNIYGSGSQTRTYCYITDAIEGFLRVMCLGKSGEAYNIGNTNPEISVKEVIKILNKVYKKKIKSK
;
A
#
# COMPACT_ATOMS: atom_id res chain seq x y z
N SER A 1 -8.18 0.37 11.39
CA SER A 1 -7.17 1.16 10.67
C SER A 1 -7.37 2.65 10.98
N PHE A 2 -6.32 3.43 10.83
CA PHE A 2 -6.33 4.86 11.14
C PHE A 2 -7.43 5.59 10.34
N TYR A 3 -7.53 5.38 9.05
CA TYR A 3 -8.52 6.02 8.16
C TYR A 3 -10.00 5.69 8.53
N ARG A 4 -10.27 4.59 9.22
CA ARG A 4 -11.63 4.30 9.73
C ARG A 4 -11.98 5.11 10.98
N GLN A 5 -10.97 5.45 11.77
CA GLN A 5 -11.14 6.23 12.99
C GLN A 5 -11.08 7.73 12.71
N TYR A 6 -10.31 8.13 11.72
CA TYR A 6 -10.04 9.53 11.35
C TYR A 6 -10.20 9.70 9.84
N PRO A 7 -11.42 9.58 9.29
CA PRO A 7 -11.65 9.62 7.84
C PRO A 7 -11.41 11.01 7.22
N ILE A 8 -11.79 12.08 7.92
CA ILE A 8 -11.62 13.45 7.45
C ILE A 8 -10.12 13.82 7.44
N GLU A 9 -9.43 13.57 8.54
CA GLU A 9 -7.99 13.83 8.67
C GLU A 9 -7.17 13.00 7.67
N THR A 10 -7.69 11.84 7.26
CA THR A 10 -7.08 11.04 6.21
C THR A 10 -7.17 11.74 4.85
N ILE A 11 -8.30 12.33 4.53
CA ILE A 11 -8.48 13.13 3.30
C ILE A 11 -7.59 14.37 3.37
N ASP A 12 -7.63 15.10 4.49
CA ASP A 12 -6.84 16.33 4.68
C ASP A 12 -5.34 16.07 4.48
N ALA A 13 -4.79 15.04 5.13
CA ALA A 13 -3.39 14.69 4.98
C ALA A 13 -3.02 14.23 3.57
N ASN A 14 -3.89 13.44 2.91
CA ASN A 14 -3.60 12.91 1.59
C ASN A 14 -3.82 13.94 0.46
N ILE A 15 -4.65 14.96 0.65
CA ILE A 15 -5.01 15.93 -0.40
C ILE A 15 -4.44 17.31 -0.09
N TRP A 16 -4.81 17.93 1.03
CA TRP A 16 -4.32 19.27 1.36
C TRP A 16 -2.84 19.26 1.70
N GLY A 17 -2.39 18.31 2.54
CA GLY A 17 -0.97 18.16 2.85
C GLY A 17 -0.12 17.83 1.63
N LEU A 18 -0.63 17.00 0.71
CA LEU A 18 0.06 16.74 -0.56
C LEU A 18 0.14 17.99 -1.43
N ARG A 19 -0.96 18.75 -1.52
CA ARG A 19 -0.99 19.99 -2.30
C ARG A 19 0.02 21.00 -1.79
N ASP A 20 0.06 21.21 -0.47
CA ASP A 20 1.02 22.13 0.15
C ASP A 20 2.48 21.73 -0.17
N LEU A 21 2.78 20.42 -0.12
CA LEU A 21 4.10 19.89 -0.50
C LEU A 21 4.40 20.10 -1.99
N LEU A 22 3.43 19.92 -2.87
CA LEU A 22 3.60 20.14 -4.30
C LEU A 22 3.75 21.63 -4.63
N ASP A 23 3.02 22.52 -3.95
CA ASP A 23 3.18 23.97 -4.09
C ASP A 23 4.57 24.42 -3.59
N PHE A 24 5.03 23.89 -2.46
CA PHE A 24 6.40 24.12 -1.98
C PHE A 24 7.44 23.63 -2.98
N TYR A 25 7.27 22.40 -3.53
CA TYR A 25 8.18 21.84 -4.53
C TYR A 25 8.22 22.69 -5.81
N LYS A 26 7.08 23.15 -6.27
CA LYS A 26 6.95 24.02 -7.45
C LYS A 26 7.80 25.29 -7.32
N ASP A 27 7.88 25.84 -6.12
CA ASP A 27 8.58 27.09 -5.85
C ASP A 27 10.04 26.88 -5.38
N SER A 28 10.50 25.62 -5.26
CA SER A 28 11.85 25.26 -4.83
C SER A 28 12.75 24.94 -6.01
N PHE A 29 13.88 25.65 -6.12
CA PHE A 29 14.93 25.38 -7.12
C PHE A 29 15.90 24.27 -6.72
N GLU A 30 15.92 23.87 -5.46
CA GLU A 30 16.86 22.89 -4.91
C GLU A 30 16.36 21.45 -5.05
N LEU A 31 15.04 21.25 -5.02
CA LEU A 31 14.42 19.93 -5.11
C LEU A 31 14.52 19.38 -6.54
N LYS A 32 14.98 18.13 -6.67
CA LYS A 32 15.24 17.48 -7.96
C LYS A 32 14.25 16.38 -8.32
N GLY A 33 13.37 16.01 -7.40
CA GLY A 33 12.38 14.98 -7.64
C GLY A 33 11.40 14.86 -6.47
N PHE A 34 10.23 14.31 -6.76
CA PHE A 34 9.17 14.06 -5.79
C PHE A 34 8.63 12.64 -5.99
N LEU A 35 8.61 11.84 -4.93
CA LEU A 35 8.07 10.50 -4.95
C LEU A 35 6.77 10.43 -4.15
N PHE A 36 5.64 10.29 -4.84
CA PHE A 36 4.35 10.14 -4.19
C PHE A 36 4.07 8.69 -3.83
N PHE A 37 3.84 8.43 -2.54
CA PHE A 37 3.41 7.13 -2.06
C PHE A 37 1.88 7.00 -2.18
N SER A 38 1.44 6.44 -3.29
CA SER A 38 0.08 5.97 -3.50
C SER A 38 -0.14 4.61 -2.81
N SER A 39 -0.98 3.77 -3.36
CA SER A 39 -1.29 2.44 -2.81
C SER A 39 -1.85 1.53 -3.89
N SER A 40 -1.68 0.22 -3.75
CA SER A 40 -2.42 -0.77 -4.56
C SER A 40 -3.94 -0.72 -4.35
N GLU A 41 -4.40 -0.10 -3.26
CA GLU A 41 -5.82 0.04 -2.94
C GLU A 41 -6.58 0.95 -3.93
N ILE A 42 -5.87 1.75 -4.72
CA ILE A 42 -6.45 2.53 -5.82
C ILE A 42 -7.10 1.66 -6.90
N TYR A 43 -6.72 0.39 -6.94
CA TYR A 43 -7.29 -0.59 -7.88
C TYR A 43 -8.60 -1.20 -7.38
N GLY A 44 -8.89 -1.07 -6.09
CA GLY A 44 -10.07 -1.65 -5.46
C GLY A 44 -10.09 -3.17 -5.53
N ASP A 45 -11.15 -3.73 -6.08
CA ASP A 45 -11.35 -5.17 -6.23
C ASP A 45 -11.27 -5.57 -7.72
N PRO A 46 -10.06 -5.87 -8.24
CA PRO A 46 -9.87 -6.12 -9.66
C PRO A 46 -10.48 -7.47 -10.08
N ASP A 47 -11.07 -7.49 -11.26
CA ASP A 47 -11.51 -8.73 -11.91
C ASP A 47 -10.34 -9.70 -12.07
N LYS A 48 -10.62 -11.01 -12.04
CA LYS A 48 -9.60 -12.07 -12.18
C LYS A 48 -8.71 -11.92 -13.41
N LYS A 49 -9.25 -11.43 -14.54
CA LYS A 49 -8.50 -11.17 -15.78
C LYS A 49 -7.46 -10.04 -15.67
N ASN A 50 -7.58 -9.22 -14.61
CA ASN A 50 -6.71 -8.10 -14.32
C ASN A 50 -5.74 -8.41 -13.16
N ILE A 51 -5.52 -9.67 -12.86
CA ILE A 51 -4.54 -10.14 -11.86
C ILE A 51 -3.48 -10.99 -12.61
N PRO A 52 -2.19 -10.64 -12.51
CA PRO A 52 -1.59 -9.49 -11.83
C PRO A 52 -2.03 -8.14 -12.40
N THR A 53 -2.27 -7.17 -11.52
CA THR A 53 -2.82 -5.86 -11.90
C THR A 53 -1.75 -4.98 -12.52
N LYS A 54 -1.98 -4.53 -13.76
CA LYS A 54 -1.07 -3.61 -14.47
C LYS A 54 -1.35 -2.15 -14.07
N GLU A 55 -0.35 -1.29 -14.21
CA GLU A 55 -0.45 0.14 -13.89
C GLU A 55 -1.55 0.86 -14.68
N ALA A 56 -1.81 0.43 -15.92
CA ALA A 56 -2.86 0.97 -16.77
C ALA A 56 -4.30 0.59 -16.37
N TYR A 57 -4.47 -0.32 -15.40
CA TYR A 57 -5.80 -0.70 -14.93
C TYR A 57 -6.44 0.44 -14.14
N ARG A 58 -7.63 0.88 -14.57
CA ARG A 58 -8.33 2.04 -13.99
C ARG A 58 -8.90 1.81 -12.60
N GLY A 59 -9.01 0.58 -12.17
CA GLY A 59 -9.53 0.21 -10.87
C GLY A 59 -11.04 0.00 -10.82
N ASN A 60 -11.48 -0.68 -9.75
CA ASN A 60 -12.87 -0.92 -9.40
C ASN A 60 -13.06 -0.55 -7.92
N VAL A 61 -13.14 0.74 -7.65
CA VAL A 61 -13.19 1.34 -6.30
C VAL A 61 -14.59 1.88 -6.06
N SER A 62 -15.12 1.66 -4.85
CA SER A 62 -16.38 2.26 -4.44
C SER A 62 -16.14 3.65 -3.84
N THR A 63 -16.90 4.62 -4.29
CA THR A 63 -16.89 5.99 -3.73
C THR A 63 -17.59 6.09 -2.36
N LEU A 64 -18.33 5.05 -1.99
CA LEU A 64 -19.03 4.97 -0.71
C LEU A 64 -18.51 3.80 0.12
N GLY A 65 -18.45 4.01 1.43
CA GLY A 65 -18.06 2.96 2.37
C GLY A 65 -16.87 3.35 3.28
N PRO A 66 -16.53 2.47 4.23
CA PRO A 66 -15.61 2.80 5.32
C PRO A 66 -14.13 2.93 4.90
N ARG A 67 -13.82 2.66 3.63
CA ARG A 67 -12.48 2.77 3.04
C ARG A 67 -12.37 3.90 2.02
N ALA A 68 -13.51 4.42 1.52
CA ALA A 68 -13.56 5.37 0.42
C ALA A 68 -12.67 6.60 0.67
N CYS A 69 -12.63 7.12 1.90
CA CYS A 69 -11.76 8.24 2.26
C CYS A 69 -10.28 8.00 1.95
N TYR A 70 -9.79 6.77 2.17
CA TYR A 70 -8.40 6.42 1.88
C TYR A 70 -8.19 6.13 0.38
N ASP A 71 -9.01 5.23 -0.17
CA ASP A 71 -8.85 4.75 -1.53
C ASP A 71 -8.99 5.91 -2.53
N GLU A 72 -10.06 6.73 -2.40
CA GLU A 72 -10.30 7.87 -3.28
C GLU A 72 -9.32 9.03 -3.04
N SER A 73 -8.89 9.29 -1.81
CA SER A 73 -7.88 10.32 -1.59
C SER A 73 -6.52 9.96 -2.20
N LYS A 74 -6.13 8.67 -2.20
CA LYS A 74 -4.94 8.22 -2.91
C LYS A 74 -5.08 8.36 -4.44
N ARG A 75 -6.24 8.07 -5.00
CA ARG A 75 -6.54 8.27 -6.43
C ARG A 75 -6.45 9.75 -6.81
N LEU A 76 -7.10 10.62 -6.04
CA LEU A 76 -7.02 12.07 -6.25
C LEU A 76 -5.60 12.61 -6.07
N GLY A 77 -4.83 12.06 -5.13
CA GLY A 77 -3.41 12.39 -4.95
C GLY A 77 -2.58 12.09 -6.20
N GLU A 78 -2.81 10.96 -6.88
CA GLU A 78 -2.17 10.68 -8.17
C GLU A 78 -2.58 11.70 -9.24
N THR A 79 -3.84 12.10 -9.26
CA THR A 79 -4.34 13.12 -10.18
C THR A 79 -3.66 14.48 -9.93
N LEU A 80 -3.48 14.88 -8.66
CA LEU A 80 -2.73 16.08 -8.31
C LEU A 80 -1.29 15.99 -8.81
N CYS A 81 -0.59 14.89 -8.53
CA CYS A 81 0.77 14.65 -9.02
C CYS A 81 0.86 14.77 -10.55
N TYR A 82 -0.06 14.16 -11.28
CA TYR A 82 -0.15 14.27 -12.73
C TYR A 82 -0.34 15.73 -13.21
N ILE A 83 -1.23 16.48 -12.57
CA ILE A 83 -1.49 17.88 -12.92
C ILE A 83 -0.23 18.73 -12.69
N TYR A 84 0.43 18.57 -11.53
CA TYR A 84 1.63 19.36 -11.21
C TYR A 84 2.81 18.99 -12.11
N ASN A 85 2.99 17.69 -12.40
CA ASN A 85 4.00 17.26 -13.37
C ASN A 85 3.80 17.95 -14.74
N ASN A 86 2.59 17.87 -15.30
CA ASN A 86 2.34 18.40 -16.64
C ASN A 86 2.29 19.92 -16.69
N LYS A 87 1.71 20.59 -15.69
CA LYS A 87 1.52 22.04 -15.71
C LYS A 87 2.79 22.81 -15.36
N TYR A 88 3.60 22.27 -14.45
CA TYR A 88 4.78 22.95 -13.92
C TYR A 88 6.09 22.27 -14.30
N ASN A 89 6.03 21.19 -15.08
CA ASN A 89 7.18 20.39 -15.51
C ASN A 89 8.04 19.90 -14.33
N LEU A 90 7.37 19.47 -13.24
CA LEU A 90 8.03 18.94 -12.06
C LEU A 90 8.35 17.45 -12.24
N ASP A 91 9.51 17.04 -11.78
CA ASP A 91 9.87 15.60 -11.77
C ASP A 91 9.14 14.89 -10.63
N ILE A 92 8.01 14.26 -10.97
CA ILE A 92 7.14 13.55 -10.01
C ILE A 92 6.94 12.12 -10.46
N ASN A 93 7.31 11.16 -9.60
CA ASN A 93 7.02 9.76 -9.79
C ASN A 93 6.02 9.26 -8.74
N ILE A 94 5.23 8.27 -9.12
CA ILE A 94 4.19 7.69 -8.27
C ILE A 94 4.55 6.22 -8.01
N ILE A 95 4.47 5.78 -6.78
CA ILE A 95 4.59 4.36 -6.43
C ILE A 95 3.32 3.84 -5.80
N ARG A 96 2.96 2.60 -6.14
CA ARG A 96 1.79 1.86 -5.63
C ARG A 96 2.25 0.61 -4.89
N PRO A 97 2.59 0.70 -3.60
CA PRO A 97 3.05 -0.45 -2.82
C PRO A 97 1.96 -1.51 -2.64
N PHE A 98 2.34 -2.79 -2.79
CA PHE A 98 1.48 -3.96 -2.57
C PHE A 98 1.90 -4.73 -1.33
N ASN A 99 1.05 -4.78 -0.30
CA ASN A 99 1.19 -5.61 0.91
C ASN A 99 2.61 -5.66 1.49
N VAL A 100 3.26 -4.50 1.59
CA VAL A 100 4.60 -4.40 2.17
C VAL A 100 4.56 -4.74 3.66
N TYR A 101 5.49 -5.58 4.11
CA TYR A 101 5.63 -5.99 5.51
C TYR A 101 7.10 -6.01 5.93
N GLY A 102 7.35 -5.88 7.23
CA GLY A 102 8.69 -5.92 7.81
C GLY A 102 8.75 -5.48 9.27
N PRO A 103 9.96 -5.39 9.82
CA PRO A 103 10.18 -4.85 11.16
C PRO A 103 9.65 -3.41 11.31
N GLY A 104 9.30 -3.03 12.53
CA GLY A 104 8.80 -1.68 12.83
C GLY A 104 7.28 -1.50 12.66
N MET A 105 6.55 -2.49 12.14
CA MET A 105 5.10 -2.45 12.11
C MET A 105 4.52 -2.42 13.53
N LYS A 106 3.53 -1.53 13.78
CA LYS A 106 2.91 -1.38 15.11
C LYS A 106 2.17 -2.66 15.53
N GLN A 107 2.33 -3.11 16.77
CA GLN A 107 1.68 -4.32 17.30
C GLN A 107 0.13 -4.29 17.23
N LYS A 108 -0.46 -3.09 17.27
CA LYS A 108 -1.92 -2.90 17.17
C LYS A 108 -2.40 -2.73 15.74
N ASP A 109 -1.54 -2.94 14.74
CA ASP A 109 -1.92 -2.89 13.34
C ASP A 109 -2.80 -4.10 12.98
N TYR A 110 -3.88 -3.86 12.26
CA TYR A 110 -4.84 -4.92 11.87
C TYR A 110 -4.38 -5.74 10.66
N ARG A 111 -3.30 -5.33 9.98
CA ARG A 111 -2.74 -6.10 8.88
C ARG A 111 -2.26 -7.46 9.35
N ILE A 112 -2.25 -8.43 8.45
CA ILE A 112 -2.06 -9.85 8.78
C ILE A 112 -0.78 -10.12 9.57
N PHE A 113 0.39 -9.64 9.12
CA PHE A 113 1.67 -9.94 9.79
C PHE A 113 1.77 -9.35 11.21
N PRO A 114 1.59 -8.04 11.42
CA PRO A 114 1.70 -7.50 12.78
C PRO A 114 0.63 -8.08 13.72
N ASN A 115 -0.58 -8.33 13.23
CA ASN A 115 -1.65 -8.95 14.02
C ASN A 115 -1.28 -10.38 14.43
N PHE A 116 -0.88 -11.23 13.46
CA PHE A 116 -0.55 -12.62 13.72
C PHE A 116 0.67 -12.75 14.63
N ILE A 117 1.76 -12.04 14.33
CA ILE A 117 2.99 -12.08 15.13
C ILE A 117 2.73 -11.58 16.55
N SER A 118 1.99 -10.47 16.72
CA SER A 118 1.64 -9.97 18.05
C SER A 118 0.82 -10.98 18.87
N ASN A 119 -0.13 -11.69 18.22
CA ASN A 119 -0.92 -12.72 18.89
C ASN A 119 -0.09 -13.96 19.23
N ILE A 120 0.79 -14.40 18.34
CA ILE A 120 1.71 -15.53 18.56
C ILE A 120 2.62 -15.24 19.76
N LEU A 121 3.24 -14.07 19.81
CA LEU A 121 4.12 -13.67 20.91
C LEU A 121 3.39 -13.59 22.25
N LYS A 122 2.09 -13.31 22.24
CA LYS A 122 1.23 -13.27 23.44
C LYS A 122 0.54 -14.60 23.72
N ASN A 123 0.88 -15.68 23.00
CA ASN A 123 0.24 -17.00 23.09
C ASN A 123 -1.29 -16.96 22.89
N LYS A 124 -1.78 -16.02 22.08
CA LYS A 124 -3.22 -15.87 21.77
C LYS A 124 -3.57 -16.65 20.50
N THR A 125 -4.85 -17.03 20.39
CA THR A 125 -5.40 -17.64 19.18
C THR A 125 -5.45 -16.63 18.04
N LEU A 126 -5.07 -17.04 16.83
CA LEU A 126 -5.21 -16.22 15.64
C LEU A 126 -6.67 -16.22 15.17
N ASN A 127 -7.22 -15.06 14.96
CA ASN A 127 -8.55 -14.92 14.35
C ASN A 127 -8.39 -14.84 12.82
N ILE A 128 -9.05 -15.79 12.13
CA ILE A 128 -9.13 -15.81 10.68
C ILE A 128 -10.46 -15.18 10.28
N TYR A 129 -10.40 -14.08 9.55
CA TYR A 129 -11.62 -13.46 9.03
C TYR A 129 -12.06 -14.15 7.74
N GLY A 130 -13.31 -14.62 7.71
CA GLY A 130 -13.86 -15.40 6.59
C GLY A 130 -13.28 -16.81 6.52
N SER A 131 -13.19 -17.37 5.31
CA SER A 131 -12.70 -18.75 5.08
C SER A 131 -11.18 -18.92 5.20
N GLY A 132 -10.43 -17.82 5.21
CA GLY A 132 -8.96 -17.83 5.15
C GLY A 132 -8.39 -18.28 3.79
N SER A 133 -9.24 -18.43 2.77
CA SER A 133 -8.84 -18.80 1.39
C SER A 133 -8.45 -17.58 0.54
N GLN A 134 -8.74 -16.36 1.01
CA GLN A 134 -8.33 -15.15 0.33
C GLN A 134 -6.80 -15.09 0.19
N THR A 135 -6.33 -14.83 -1.03
CA THR A 135 -4.92 -14.84 -1.37
C THR A 135 -4.35 -13.43 -1.46
N ARG A 136 -3.07 -13.31 -1.22
CA ARG A 136 -2.27 -12.09 -1.40
C ARG A 136 -0.84 -12.45 -1.78
N THR A 137 -0.19 -11.56 -2.48
CA THR A 137 1.27 -11.52 -2.54
C THR A 137 1.80 -10.59 -1.45
N TYR A 138 3.01 -10.82 -0.98
CA TYR A 138 3.62 -10.00 0.06
C TYR A 138 5.02 -9.56 -0.36
N CYS A 139 5.35 -8.30 -0.11
CA CYS A 139 6.64 -7.73 -0.41
C CYS A 139 7.38 -7.41 0.89
N TYR A 140 8.59 -7.94 1.06
CA TYR A 140 9.38 -7.61 2.24
C TYR A 140 9.92 -6.18 2.12
N ILE A 141 10.08 -5.51 3.26
CA ILE A 141 10.40 -4.07 3.29
C ILE A 141 11.70 -3.72 2.56
N THR A 142 12.72 -4.58 2.58
CA THR A 142 13.98 -4.30 1.87
C THR A 142 13.79 -4.27 0.37
N ASP A 143 13.01 -5.21 -0.17
CA ASP A 143 12.69 -5.28 -1.60
C ASP A 143 11.84 -4.08 -2.03
N ALA A 144 10.89 -3.69 -1.16
CA ALA A 144 10.07 -2.52 -1.41
C ALA A 144 10.92 -1.24 -1.44
N ILE A 145 11.83 -1.06 -0.47
CA ILE A 145 12.73 0.11 -0.41
C ILE A 145 13.62 0.16 -1.66
N GLU A 146 14.19 -0.97 -2.08
CA GLU A 146 14.96 -1.02 -3.32
C GLU A 146 14.10 -0.55 -4.51
N GLY A 147 12.87 -1.05 -4.62
CA GLY A 147 11.93 -0.61 -5.64
C GLY A 147 11.63 0.90 -5.58
N PHE A 148 11.41 1.45 -4.39
CA PHE A 148 11.16 2.88 -4.19
C PHE A 148 12.34 3.74 -4.64
N LEU A 149 13.56 3.35 -4.24
CA LEU A 149 14.78 4.07 -4.64
C LEU A 149 15.04 3.97 -6.14
N ARG A 150 14.80 2.81 -6.75
CA ARG A 150 14.91 2.64 -8.21
C ARG A 150 13.94 3.57 -8.95
N VAL A 151 12.69 3.66 -8.52
CA VAL A 151 11.71 4.58 -9.13
C VAL A 151 12.12 6.03 -8.93
N MET A 152 12.58 6.39 -7.73
CA MET A 152 13.03 7.75 -7.44
C MET A 152 14.21 8.18 -8.30
N CYS A 153 15.16 7.27 -8.55
CA CYS A 153 16.40 7.59 -9.27
C CYS A 153 16.33 7.35 -10.79
N LEU A 154 15.52 6.41 -11.24
CA LEU A 154 15.51 5.89 -12.60
C LEU A 154 14.12 5.90 -13.24
N GLY A 155 13.08 6.24 -12.49
CA GLY A 155 11.72 6.29 -12.99
C GLY A 155 11.53 7.41 -14.01
N LYS A 156 10.68 7.17 -14.99
CA LYS A 156 10.30 8.20 -15.94
C LYS A 156 9.31 9.15 -15.27
N SER A 157 9.61 10.44 -15.31
CA SER A 157 8.77 11.48 -14.74
C SER A 157 7.31 11.41 -15.21
N GLY A 158 6.39 11.54 -14.29
CA GLY A 158 4.95 11.48 -14.53
C GLY A 158 4.35 10.07 -14.55
N GLU A 159 5.16 9.02 -14.42
CA GLU A 159 4.70 7.63 -14.47
C GLU A 159 4.39 7.06 -13.07
N ALA A 160 3.50 6.07 -13.04
CA ALA A 160 3.17 5.30 -11.85
C ALA A 160 3.76 3.87 -11.93
N TYR A 161 4.23 3.36 -10.80
CA TYR A 161 4.92 2.07 -10.71
C TYR A 161 4.34 1.20 -9.60
N ASN A 162 3.95 -0.02 -9.92
CA ASN A 162 3.59 -1.02 -8.94
C ASN A 162 4.84 -1.56 -8.24
N ILE A 163 4.85 -1.55 -6.92
CA ILE A 163 5.95 -2.10 -6.13
C ILE A 163 5.44 -3.25 -5.27
N GLY A 164 5.85 -4.45 -5.62
CA GLY A 164 5.42 -5.67 -4.95
C GLY A 164 5.95 -6.91 -5.62
N ASN A 165 5.69 -8.07 -5.03
CA ASN A 165 5.99 -9.36 -5.63
C ASN A 165 4.75 -9.89 -6.36
N THR A 166 4.96 -10.55 -7.49
CA THR A 166 3.89 -11.26 -8.21
C THR A 166 3.76 -12.71 -7.75
N ASN A 167 4.81 -13.26 -7.14
CA ASN A 167 4.88 -14.65 -6.68
C ASN A 167 5.65 -14.74 -5.34
N PRO A 168 5.30 -15.69 -4.45
CA PRO A 168 4.10 -16.51 -4.53
C PRO A 168 2.84 -15.74 -4.11
N GLU A 169 1.69 -16.03 -4.74
CA GLU A 169 0.38 -15.67 -4.20
C GLU A 169 -0.02 -16.75 -3.20
N ILE A 170 -0.24 -16.36 -1.95
CA ILE A 170 -0.52 -17.31 -0.85
C ILE A 170 -1.78 -16.92 -0.08
N SER A 171 -2.50 -17.93 0.39
CA SER A 171 -3.69 -17.76 1.23
C SER A 171 -3.32 -17.44 2.68
N VAL A 172 -4.29 -16.89 3.43
CA VAL A 172 -4.14 -16.70 4.89
C VAL A 172 -3.83 -18.02 5.59
N LYS A 173 -4.44 -19.14 5.16
CA LYS A 173 -4.15 -20.48 5.69
C LYS A 173 -2.70 -20.91 5.45
N GLU A 174 -2.15 -20.61 4.29
CA GLU A 174 -0.75 -20.89 3.97
C GLU A 174 0.20 -20.02 4.79
N VAL A 175 -0.11 -18.75 5.01
CA VAL A 175 0.65 -17.90 5.94
C VAL A 175 0.74 -18.56 7.32
N ILE A 176 -0.39 -19.08 7.84
CA ILE A 176 -0.39 -19.78 9.15
C ILE A 176 0.46 -21.05 9.12
N LYS A 177 0.42 -21.83 8.03
CA LYS A 177 1.29 -23.01 7.88
C LYS A 177 2.77 -22.63 7.90
N ILE A 178 3.16 -21.56 7.21
CA ILE A 178 4.52 -21.04 7.21
C ILE A 178 4.92 -20.60 8.62
N LEU A 179 4.07 -19.83 9.32
CA LEU A 179 4.33 -19.38 10.68
C LEU A 179 4.48 -20.58 11.65
N ASN A 180 3.66 -21.63 11.55
CA ASN A 180 3.81 -22.85 12.33
C ASN A 180 5.19 -23.49 12.13
N LYS A 181 5.67 -23.55 10.89
CA LYS A 181 6.98 -24.08 10.55
C LYS A 181 8.12 -23.24 11.15
N VAL A 182 8.01 -21.91 11.03
CA VAL A 182 9.03 -20.98 11.53
C VAL A 182 9.11 -21.01 13.07
N TYR A 183 7.97 -20.96 13.74
CA TYR A 183 7.93 -20.97 15.20
C TYR A 183 8.09 -22.37 15.82
N LYS A 184 8.13 -23.43 15.00
CA LYS A 184 8.19 -24.84 15.46
C LYS A 184 7.14 -25.19 16.53
N LYS A 185 5.98 -24.54 16.46
CA LYS A 185 4.84 -24.72 17.38
C LYS A 185 3.53 -24.74 16.61
N LYS A 186 2.57 -25.53 17.10
CA LYS A 186 1.19 -25.48 16.57
C LYS A 186 0.49 -24.22 17.07
N ILE A 187 0.33 -23.25 16.19
CA ILE A 187 -0.37 -21.98 16.49
C ILE A 187 -1.88 -22.25 16.44
N LYS A 188 -2.59 -21.88 17.51
CA LYS A 188 -4.05 -21.99 17.55
C LYS A 188 -4.67 -20.93 16.65
N SER A 189 -5.59 -21.36 15.76
CA SER A 189 -6.36 -20.47 14.88
C SER A 189 -7.83 -20.84 14.88
N LYS A 190 -8.74 -19.87 14.75
CA LYS A 190 -10.18 -20.06 14.67
C LYS A 190 -10.80 -19.12 13.65
#